data_d34cd0b73acd34f8920a89b2db07fa25
#
_entry.id   d34cd0b73acd34f8920a89b2db07fa25
#
_cell.length_a   1.000
_cell.length_b   1.000
_cell.length_c   1.000
_cell.angle_alpha   90.00
_cell.angle_beta   90.00
_cell.angle_gamma   90.00
#
_symmetry.space_group_name_H-M   'P 1'
#
loop_
_entity.id
_entity.type
_entity.pdbx_description
1 polymer ?
#
loop_
_entity_poly.entity_id
_entity_poly.type
_entity_poly.pdbx_seq_one_letter_code
_entity_poly.pdbx_strand_id
1 'polypeptide(L)' 'MKQYSFYQYALTKRSEKSEVGKLADLIFQDLSFPKFTNDYHTLSDYLETEAVFTQPMSVFDDLFESYEEWLKF' A
#
# COMPACT_ATOMS: atom_id res chain seq x y z
N MET A 1 -13.38 -4.72 -15.03
CA MET A 1 -12.26 -4.99 -14.12
C MET A 1 -11.41 -3.74 -13.96
N LYS A 2 -11.06 -3.40 -12.74
CA LYS A 2 -10.22 -2.23 -12.47
C LYS A 2 -8.75 -2.55 -12.76
N GLN A 3 -8.05 -1.60 -13.34
CA GLN A 3 -6.64 -1.77 -13.70
C GLN A 3 -5.79 -0.71 -13.00
N TYR A 4 -5.84 -0.70 -11.68
CA TYR A 4 -5.06 0.24 -10.87
C TYR A 4 -3.98 -0.51 -10.11
N SER A 5 -2.83 0.15 -9.94
CA SER A 5 -1.76 -0.43 -9.14
C SER A 5 -2.10 -0.33 -7.65
N PHE A 6 -1.38 -1.09 -6.83
CA PHE A 6 -1.52 -0.99 -5.38
C PHE A 6 -1.26 0.44 -4.90
N TYR A 7 -0.25 1.10 -5.47
CA TYR A 7 0.06 2.48 -5.11
C TYR A 7 -1.15 3.39 -5.30
N GLN A 8 -1.79 3.28 -6.45
CA GLN A 8 -2.97 4.12 -6.75
C GLN A 8 -4.11 3.85 -5.77
N TYR A 9 -4.34 2.59 -5.44
CA TYR A 9 -5.37 2.26 -4.47
C TYR A 9 -5.01 2.80 -3.08
N ALA A 10 -3.76 2.63 -2.67
CA ALA A 10 -3.32 3.08 -1.35
C ALA A 10 -3.55 4.59 -1.16
N LEU A 11 -3.36 5.38 -2.21
CA LEU A 11 -3.57 6.82 -2.12
C LEU A 11 -5.01 7.18 -1.73
N THR A 12 -5.98 6.33 -2.04
CA THR A 12 -7.37 6.60 -1.69
C THR A 12 -7.61 6.46 -0.19
N LYS A 13 -6.67 5.87 0.54
CA LYS A 13 -6.80 5.64 1.98
C LYS A 13 -6.08 6.67 2.84
N ARG A 14 -5.45 7.66 2.22
CA ARG A 14 -4.66 8.65 2.94
C ARG A 14 -5.45 9.48 3.96
N SER A 15 -6.74 9.65 3.72
CA SER A 15 -7.59 10.43 4.62
C SER A 15 -8.07 9.66 5.83
N GLU A 16 -7.84 8.35 5.89
CA GLU A 16 -8.25 7.55 7.04
C GLU A 16 -7.38 7.85 8.25
N LYS A 17 -8.00 7.84 9.42
CA LYS A 17 -7.30 8.12 10.68
C LYS A 17 -6.86 6.84 11.38
N SER A 18 -6.62 5.79 10.62
CA SER A 18 -6.18 4.49 11.12
C SER A 18 -4.73 4.25 10.73
N GLU A 19 -4.18 3.11 11.16
CA GLU A 19 -2.84 2.71 10.75
C GLU A 19 -2.74 2.56 9.24
N VAL A 20 -3.83 2.13 8.59
CA VAL A 20 -3.88 2.04 7.13
C VAL A 20 -3.68 3.43 6.51
N GLY A 21 -4.34 4.44 7.05
CA GLY A 21 -4.19 5.80 6.56
C GLY A 21 -2.77 6.33 6.74
N LYS A 22 -2.15 6.00 7.87
CA LYS A 22 -0.76 6.39 8.12
C LYS A 22 0.18 5.73 7.12
N LEU A 23 -0.01 4.45 6.87
CA LEU A 23 0.79 3.73 5.89
C LEU A 23 0.60 4.32 4.50
N ALA A 24 -0.62 4.61 4.12
CA ALA A 24 -0.92 5.21 2.82
C ALA A 24 -0.23 6.57 2.66
N ASP A 25 -0.20 7.36 3.72
CA ASP A 25 0.47 8.66 3.67
C ASP A 25 1.98 8.51 3.50
N LEU A 26 2.59 7.55 4.18
CA LEU A 26 4.01 7.27 4.02
C LEU A 26 4.31 6.80 2.59
N ILE A 27 3.45 5.97 2.03
CA ILE A 27 3.59 5.50 0.65
C ILE A 27 3.57 6.70 -0.31
N PHE A 28 2.64 7.62 -0.08
CA PHE A 28 2.54 8.81 -0.92
C PHE A 28 3.80 9.67 -0.85
N GLN A 29 4.38 9.80 0.34
CA GLN A 29 5.54 10.65 0.53
C GLN A 29 6.84 10.04 0.01
N ASP A 30 6.86 8.73 -0.21
CA ASP A 30 8.06 8.03 -0.66
C ASP A 30 8.16 8.08 -2.18
N LEU A 31 9.07 8.89 -2.68
CA LEU A 31 9.26 9.08 -4.11
C LEU A 31 9.80 7.84 -4.81
N SER A 32 10.41 6.94 -4.07
CA SER A 32 11.00 5.72 -4.62
C SER A 32 10.06 4.53 -4.59
N PHE A 33 8.87 4.68 -4.02
CA PHE A 33 7.93 3.57 -3.90
C PHE A 33 7.56 3.03 -5.28
N PRO A 34 7.53 1.70 -5.46
CA PRO A 34 7.17 1.11 -6.77
C PRO A 34 5.70 1.39 -7.08
N LYS A 35 5.48 2.24 -8.07
CA LYS A 35 4.15 2.80 -8.35
C LYS A 35 3.33 1.97 -9.33
N PHE A 36 3.96 1.01 -9.99
CA PHE A 36 3.30 0.29 -11.07
C PHE A 36 3.19 -1.21 -10.82
N THR A 37 3.80 -1.72 -9.76
CA THR A 37 3.75 -3.14 -9.47
C THR A 37 2.51 -3.49 -8.63
N ASN A 38 1.96 -4.67 -8.91
CA ASN A 38 0.87 -5.24 -8.11
C ASN A 38 1.32 -6.50 -7.39
N ASP A 39 2.61 -6.81 -7.45
CA ASP A 39 3.13 -8.05 -6.89
C ASP A 39 3.33 -7.92 -5.38
N TYR A 40 2.64 -8.78 -4.62
CA TYR A 40 2.71 -8.76 -3.16
C TYR A 40 4.15 -8.90 -2.66
N HIS A 41 4.91 -9.84 -3.24
CA HIS A 41 6.27 -10.09 -2.77
C HIS A 41 7.18 -8.88 -2.98
N THR A 42 7.08 -8.25 -4.13
CA THR A 42 7.87 -7.07 -4.43
C THR A 42 7.54 -5.94 -3.46
N LEU A 43 6.27 -5.70 -3.21
CA LEU A 43 5.84 -4.65 -2.30
C LEU A 43 6.22 -4.97 -0.85
N SER A 44 6.04 -6.21 -0.44
CA SER A 44 6.38 -6.65 0.90
C SER A 44 7.87 -6.50 1.16
N ASP A 45 8.71 -6.95 0.23
CA ASP A 45 10.15 -6.81 0.35
C ASP A 45 10.56 -5.34 0.44
N TYR A 46 9.95 -4.49 -0.37
CA TYR A 46 10.25 -3.07 -0.34
C TYR A 46 9.94 -2.47 1.02
N LEU A 47 8.77 -2.77 1.57
CA LEU A 47 8.36 -2.20 2.85
C LEU A 47 9.23 -2.71 4.00
N GLU A 48 9.68 -3.97 3.92
CA GLU A 48 10.54 -4.53 4.95
C GLU A 48 11.93 -3.92 4.96
N THR A 49 12.40 -3.46 3.81
CA THR A 49 13.76 -2.91 3.70
C THR A 49 13.82 -1.40 3.90
N GLU A 50 12.70 -0.70 3.79
CA GLU A 50 12.68 0.77 3.91
C GLU A 50 12.34 1.18 5.34
N ALA A 51 13.27 1.88 5.97
CA ALA A 51 13.14 2.27 7.38
C ALA A 51 12.03 3.28 7.65
N VAL A 52 11.51 3.95 6.61
CA VAL A 52 10.44 4.93 6.80
C VAL A 52 9.09 4.30 7.12
N PHE A 53 8.94 3.02 6.81
CA PHE A 53 7.67 2.32 7.04
C PHE A 53 7.69 1.67 8.42
N THR A 54 7.08 2.34 9.38
CA THR A 54 7.12 1.93 10.78
C THR A 54 5.91 1.10 11.21
N GLN A 55 4.87 1.00 10.37
CA GLN A 55 3.70 0.21 10.67
C GLN A 55 4.02 -1.29 10.60
N PRO A 56 3.36 -2.12 11.41
CA PRO A 56 3.53 -3.58 11.30
C PRO A 56 3.12 -4.09 9.92
N MET A 57 3.72 -5.19 9.48
CA MET A 57 3.38 -5.78 8.19
C MET A 57 1.92 -6.21 8.12
N SER A 58 1.28 -6.48 9.24
CA SER A 58 -0.14 -6.81 9.25
C SER A 58 -1.00 -5.66 8.69
N VAL A 59 -0.56 -4.42 8.87
CA VAL A 59 -1.27 -3.27 8.32
C VAL A 59 -1.19 -3.28 6.79
N PHE A 60 -0.02 -3.58 6.25
CA PHE A 60 0.15 -3.73 4.81
C PHE A 60 -0.68 -4.90 4.28
N ASP A 61 -0.66 -6.03 4.99
CA ASP A 61 -1.43 -7.21 4.57
C ASP A 61 -2.92 -6.88 4.47
N ASP A 62 -3.45 -6.18 5.46
CA ASP A 62 -4.86 -5.75 5.46
C ASP A 62 -5.15 -4.84 4.28
N LEU A 63 -4.27 -3.89 4.03
CA LEU A 63 -4.45 -2.95 2.93
C LEU A 63 -4.38 -3.67 1.58
N PHE A 64 -3.44 -4.60 1.44
CA PHE A 64 -3.30 -5.35 0.20
C PHE A 64 -4.51 -6.24 -0.06
N GLU A 65 -5.03 -6.89 0.98
CA GLU A 65 -6.23 -7.70 0.86
C GLU A 65 -7.41 -6.84 0.40
N SER A 66 -7.57 -5.66 0.98
CA SER A 66 -8.61 -4.73 0.56
C SER A 66 -8.46 -4.33 -0.90
N TYR A 67 -7.20 -4.13 -1.33
CA TYR A 67 -6.91 -3.81 -2.72
C TYR A 67 -7.35 -4.93 -3.65
N GLU A 68 -7.02 -6.16 -3.31
CA GLU A 68 -7.40 -7.30 -4.14
C GLU A 68 -8.92 -7.45 -4.25
N GLU A 69 -9.62 -7.25 -3.15
CA GLU A 69 -11.09 -7.30 -3.18
C GLU A 69 -11.67 -6.17 -4.01
N TRP A 70 -11.10 -4.99 -3.87
CA TRP A 70 -11.55 -3.82 -4.64
C TRP A 70 -11.41 -4.04 -6.14
N LEU A 71 -10.37 -4.75 -6.56
CA LEU A 71 -10.17 -5.05 -7.98
C LEU A 71 -11.24 -5.95 -8.57
N LYS A 72 -11.97 -6.70 -7.74
CA LYS A 72 -13.00 -7.62 -8.20
C LYS A 72 -14.31 -6.92 -8.56
N PHE A 73 -14.47 -5.67 -8.22
CA PHE A 73 -15.72 -4.95 -8.44
C PHE A 73 -15.66 -3.90 -9.53
#